data_02cbcc6ac02c9e4077f769cf9448b663
#
_entry.id   02cbcc6ac02c9e4077f769cf9448b663
#
_cell.length_a   1.000
_cell.length_b   1.000
_cell.length_c   1.000
_cell.angle_alpha   90.00
_cell.angle_beta   90.00
_cell.angle_gamma   90.00
#
_symmetry.space_group_name_H-M   'P 1'
#
loop_
_entity.id
_entity.type
_entity.pdbx_description
1 polymer ?
#
loop_
_entity_poly.entity_id
_entity_poly.type
_entity_poly.pdbx_seq_one_letter_code
_entity_poly.pdbx_strand_id
1 'polypeptide(L)'
;MSNYHSYFIAGPENISPSNMMDNENKEQALVRIVKTLALNGLNVFQLRAKNLSDNEIIKLLNDLKLSMKDTNTKLCINDNVHVASQTKDIIDIVHLGQSDMHPDIAIDLIGDNVEIGLSITNEKQLASIPKCVKYIGVGPIYNTNSKSDASNPIGEKRLKDIIIKTNLPVVAIGGIALDNIENLFALGVSGVAVISNILNENDPLENFLLLKKQIYKD
;
A
#
# COMPACT_ATOMS: atom_id res chain seq x y z
N MET A 1 -12.31 10.91 -9.02
CA MET A 1 -11.86 9.49 -9.07
C MET A 1 -11.01 9.23 -7.84
N SER A 2 -11.08 8.04 -7.25
CA SER A 2 -10.26 7.68 -6.08
C SER A 2 -8.77 7.67 -6.45
N ASN A 3 -7.91 8.20 -5.58
CA ASN A 3 -6.46 8.22 -5.78
C ASN A 3 -5.76 6.93 -5.29
N TYR A 4 -6.50 5.84 -5.05
CA TYR A 4 -6.01 4.61 -4.43
C TYR A 4 -6.25 3.35 -5.26
N HIS A 5 -6.66 3.45 -6.53
CA HIS A 5 -7.09 2.31 -7.35
C HIS A 5 -6.06 1.18 -7.40
N SER A 6 -4.80 1.49 -7.71
CA SER A 6 -3.69 0.56 -7.71
C SER A 6 -2.71 0.91 -6.59
N TYR A 7 -2.52 -0.01 -5.66
CA TYR A 7 -1.71 0.19 -4.47
C TYR A 7 -0.70 -0.94 -4.35
N PHE A 8 0.59 -0.64 -4.47
CA PHE A 8 1.67 -1.62 -4.38
C PHE A 8 2.41 -1.47 -3.05
N ILE A 9 2.58 -2.59 -2.33
CA ILE A 9 3.29 -2.65 -1.04
C ILE A 9 4.48 -3.56 -1.20
N ALA A 10 5.68 -3.08 -0.90
CA ALA A 10 6.88 -3.90 -0.87
C ALA A 10 7.98 -3.27 -0.01
N GLY A 11 8.91 -4.13 0.41
CA GLY A 11 10.22 -3.77 0.94
C GLY A 11 11.31 -4.54 0.19
N PRO A 12 12.60 -4.26 0.46
CA PRO A 12 13.70 -5.01 -0.14
C PRO A 12 13.63 -6.52 0.11
N GLU A 13 13.04 -6.94 1.24
CA GLU A 13 12.82 -8.34 1.57
C GLU A 13 11.90 -9.09 0.60
N ASN A 14 11.05 -8.37 -0.14
CA ASN A 14 10.15 -8.94 -1.14
C ASN A 14 10.82 -9.15 -2.51
N ILE A 15 12.00 -8.57 -2.73
CA ILE A 15 12.73 -8.69 -3.99
C ILE A 15 13.44 -10.06 -4.04
N SER A 16 13.05 -10.86 -5.02
CA SER A 16 13.70 -12.15 -5.34
C SER A 16 14.87 -11.95 -6.31
N PRO A 17 15.80 -12.90 -6.41
CA PRO A 17 16.89 -12.83 -7.40
C PRO A 17 16.39 -12.65 -8.84
N SER A 18 15.23 -13.22 -9.20
CA SER A 18 14.63 -13.09 -10.53
C SER A 18 14.17 -11.66 -10.86
N ASN A 19 13.95 -10.82 -9.85
CA ASN A 19 13.58 -9.42 -10.04
C ASN A 19 14.80 -8.48 -10.13
N MET A 20 16.01 -8.99 -9.96
CA MET A 20 17.26 -8.21 -9.94
C MET A 20 17.97 -8.25 -11.29
N MET A 21 18.65 -7.17 -11.64
CA MET A 21 19.62 -7.10 -12.74
C MET A 21 21.03 -7.36 -12.24
N ASP A 22 21.98 -7.62 -13.14
CA ASP A 22 23.39 -7.80 -12.81
C ASP A 22 23.94 -6.60 -12.02
N ASN A 23 24.68 -6.89 -10.95
CA ASN A 23 25.29 -5.90 -10.04
C ASN A 23 24.30 -4.98 -9.29
N GLU A 24 23.01 -5.31 -9.23
CA GLU A 24 21.99 -4.58 -8.51
C GLU A 24 21.78 -5.19 -7.12
N ASN A 25 21.64 -4.37 -6.07
CA ASN A 25 21.16 -4.85 -4.77
C ASN A 25 19.62 -4.76 -4.70
N LYS A 26 19.02 -5.30 -3.63
CA LYS A 26 17.55 -5.36 -3.47
C LYS A 26 16.89 -3.99 -3.41
N GLU A 27 17.53 -3.01 -2.77
CA GLU A 27 17.05 -1.64 -2.67
C GLU A 27 17.04 -0.98 -4.05
N GLN A 28 18.10 -1.15 -4.83
CA GLN A 28 18.20 -0.62 -6.19
C GLN A 28 17.15 -1.26 -7.12
N ALA A 29 16.96 -2.59 -7.03
CA ALA A 29 15.94 -3.31 -7.77
C ALA A 29 14.53 -2.79 -7.41
N LEU A 30 14.24 -2.60 -6.12
CA LEU A 30 12.98 -2.04 -5.66
C LEU A 30 12.74 -0.64 -6.24
N VAL A 31 13.72 0.26 -6.17
CA VAL A 31 13.63 1.62 -6.73
C VAL A 31 13.37 1.59 -8.23
N ARG A 32 14.07 0.75 -8.98
CA ARG A 32 13.88 0.57 -10.43
C ARG A 32 12.47 0.06 -10.76
N ILE A 33 12.00 -0.98 -10.05
CA ILE A 33 10.67 -1.54 -10.25
C ILE A 33 9.61 -0.47 -9.95
N VAL A 34 9.67 0.19 -8.79
CA VAL A 34 8.71 1.22 -8.41
C VAL A 34 8.68 2.37 -9.42
N LYS A 35 9.85 2.85 -9.89
CA LYS A 35 9.93 3.85 -10.96
C LYS A 35 9.18 3.40 -12.21
N THR A 36 9.41 2.16 -12.65
CA THR A 36 8.75 1.62 -13.85
C THR A 36 7.24 1.57 -13.68
N LEU A 37 6.75 1.12 -12.53
CA LEU A 37 5.31 1.06 -12.24
C LEU A 37 4.71 2.47 -12.13
N ALA A 38 5.39 3.41 -11.51
CA ALA A 38 4.97 4.80 -11.37
C ALA A 38 4.81 5.49 -12.73
N LEU A 39 5.77 5.32 -13.63
CA LEU A 39 5.69 5.82 -15.03
C LEU A 39 4.52 5.19 -15.80
N ASN A 40 4.04 4.02 -15.38
CA ASN A 40 2.89 3.34 -15.97
C ASN A 40 1.58 3.56 -15.19
N GLY A 41 1.55 4.52 -14.26
CA GLY A 41 0.33 5.01 -13.61
C GLY A 41 -0.04 4.26 -12.33
N LEU A 42 0.92 3.73 -11.58
CA LEU A 42 0.71 3.29 -10.20
C LEU A 42 0.21 4.48 -9.36
N ASN A 43 -0.85 4.27 -8.56
CA ASN A 43 -1.40 5.35 -7.74
C ASN A 43 -0.64 5.53 -6.42
N VAL A 44 -0.36 4.43 -5.70
CA VAL A 44 0.34 4.47 -4.42
C VAL A 44 1.40 3.38 -4.35
N PHE A 45 2.60 3.75 -3.93
CA PHE A 45 3.62 2.82 -3.46
C PHE A 45 3.79 2.94 -1.96
N GLN A 46 3.69 1.83 -1.21
CA GLN A 46 3.96 1.78 0.22
C GLN A 46 5.26 1.03 0.49
N LEU A 47 6.23 1.72 1.05
CA LEU A 47 7.44 1.10 1.57
C LEU A 47 7.15 0.41 2.90
N ARG A 48 7.28 -0.91 2.93
CA ARG A 48 7.19 -1.76 4.12
C ARG A 48 8.49 -2.53 4.29
N ALA A 49 9.45 -1.93 4.96
CA ALA A 49 10.81 -2.44 5.17
C ALA A 49 11.03 -2.76 6.65
N LYS A 50 10.72 -4.00 7.06
CA LYS A 50 10.80 -4.43 8.47
C LYS A 50 12.21 -4.67 8.98
N ASN A 51 13.16 -4.87 8.07
CA ASN A 51 14.53 -5.30 8.39
C ASN A 51 15.56 -4.19 8.23
N LEU A 52 15.14 -2.97 7.89
CA LEU A 52 16.02 -1.81 7.74
C LEU A 52 15.97 -0.92 8.99
N SER A 53 17.10 -0.29 9.30
CA SER A 53 17.18 0.80 10.28
C SER A 53 16.47 2.06 9.78
N ASP A 54 16.11 2.97 10.67
CA ASP A 54 15.48 4.24 10.33
C ASP A 54 16.29 5.05 9.30
N ASN A 55 17.62 5.09 9.44
CA ASN A 55 18.50 5.78 8.49
C ASN A 55 18.47 5.15 7.09
N GLU A 56 18.42 3.82 7.00
CA GLU A 56 18.30 3.11 5.72
C GLU A 56 16.93 3.34 5.09
N ILE A 57 15.86 3.36 5.89
CA ILE A 57 14.50 3.69 5.42
C ILE A 57 14.45 5.12 4.89
N ILE A 58 15.00 6.10 5.62
CA ILE A 58 15.07 7.50 5.18
C ILE A 58 15.81 7.63 3.84
N LYS A 59 16.96 6.97 3.70
CA LYS A 59 17.72 6.95 2.44
C LYS A 59 16.87 6.37 1.31
N LEU A 60 16.24 5.21 1.53
CA LEU A 60 15.45 4.53 0.51
C LEU A 60 14.20 5.35 0.11
N LEU A 61 13.55 6.05 1.06
CA LEU A 61 12.43 6.96 0.77
C LEU A 61 12.88 8.13 -0.13
N ASN A 62 14.06 8.70 0.10
CA ASN A 62 14.62 9.73 -0.78
C ASN A 62 14.89 9.21 -2.19
N ASP A 63 15.50 8.03 -2.33
CA ASP A 63 15.78 7.40 -3.62
C ASP A 63 14.47 7.10 -4.38
N LEU A 64 13.45 6.58 -3.68
CA LEU A 64 12.11 6.33 -4.23
C LEU A 64 11.45 7.64 -4.69
N LYS A 65 11.40 8.67 -3.83
CA LYS A 65 10.78 9.97 -4.20
C LYS A 65 11.45 10.59 -5.42
N LEU A 66 12.77 10.56 -5.47
CA LEU A 66 13.52 11.05 -6.63
C LEU A 66 13.20 10.26 -7.90
N SER A 67 13.06 8.94 -7.79
CA SER A 67 12.74 8.06 -8.92
C SER A 67 11.35 8.28 -9.50
N MET A 68 10.41 8.76 -8.67
CA MET A 68 9.00 9.00 -9.03
C MET A 68 8.67 10.49 -9.28
N LYS A 69 9.68 11.41 -9.29
CA LYS A 69 9.48 12.87 -9.34
C LYS A 69 8.58 13.37 -10.48
N ASP A 70 8.57 12.66 -11.61
CA ASP A 70 7.81 13.04 -12.81
C ASP A 70 6.47 12.26 -12.93
N THR A 71 5.98 11.72 -11.82
CA THR A 71 4.74 10.92 -11.76
C THR A 71 3.77 11.45 -10.70
N ASN A 72 2.52 10.99 -10.75
CA ASN A 72 1.51 11.29 -9.74
C ASN A 72 1.41 10.20 -8.65
N THR A 73 2.38 9.29 -8.58
CA THR A 73 2.40 8.19 -7.60
C THR A 73 2.67 8.76 -6.21
N LYS A 74 1.79 8.46 -5.26
CA LYS A 74 1.98 8.80 -3.85
C LYS A 74 2.96 7.84 -3.19
N LEU A 75 3.88 8.38 -2.40
CA LEU A 75 4.81 7.61 -1.56
C LEU A 75 4.25 7.45 -0.16
N CYS A 76 4.03 6.21 0.26
CA CYS A 76 3.54 5.85 1.58
C CYS A 76 4.63 5.13 2.39
N ILE A 77 4.70 5.42 3.69
CA ILE A 77 5.47 4.63 4.65
C ILE A 77 4.54 3.81 5.54
N ASN A 78 4.95 2.56 5.85
CA ASN A 78 4.21 1.66 6.73
C ASN A 78 4.64 1.84 8.19
N ASP A 79 3.70 2.06 9.11
CA ASP A 79 3.78 2.06 10.58
C ASP A 79 4.73 3.10 11.21
N ASN A 80 5.90 3.36 10.66
CA ASN A 80 6.98 4.11 11.29
C ASN A 80 6.75 5.64 11.28
N VAL A 81 5.96 6.14 12.25
CA VAL A 81 5.67 7.58 12.43
C VAL A 81 6.93 8.38 12.76
N HIS A 82 7.93 7.78 13.42
CA HIS A 82 9.18 8.48 13.73
C HIS A 82 9.95 8.85 12.45
N VAL A 83 10.15 7.90 11.56
CA VAL A 83 10.73 8.18 10.23
C VAL A 83 9.84 9.12 9.43
N ALA A 84 8.51 8.92 9.46
CA ALA A 84 7.57 9.79 8.78
C ALA A 84 7.71 11.25 9.19
N SER A 85 7.90 11.55 10.48
CA SER A 85 8.10 12.92 10.98
C SER A 85 9.37 13.60 10.47
N GLN A 86 10.41 12.81 10.17
CA GLN A 86 11.67 13.28 9.59
C GLN A 86 11.63 13.40 8.06
N THR A 87 10.64 12.80 7.41
CA THR A 87 10.52 12.70 5.95
C THR A 87 9.19 13.26 5.43
N LYS A 88 8.49 14.06 6.24
CA LYS A 88 7.18 14.62 5.91
C LYS A 88 7.13 15.48 4.64
N ASP A 89 8.28 15.99 4.20
CA ASP A 89 8.39 16.78 2.98
C ASP A 89 8.54 15.93 1.71
N ILE A 90 8.75 14.62 1.86
CA ILE A 90 8.97 13.69 0.74
C ILE A 90 7.92 12.57 0.66
N ILE A 91 7.28 12.21 1.77
CA ILE A 91 6.20 11.24 1.78
C ILE A 91 4.84 11.92 1.64
N ASP A 92 3.88 11.19 1.11
CA ASP A 92 2.51 11.67 0.91
C ASP A 92 1.54 11.01 1.91
N ILE A 93 1.88 9.80 2.41
CA ILE A 93 0.99 8.98 3.26
C ILE A 93 1.79 8.26 4.36
N VAL A 94 1.18 8.13 5.55
CA VAL A 94 1.54 7.13 6.57
C VAL A 94 0.39 6.15 6.71
N HIS A 95 0.66 4.84 6.61
CA HIS A 95 -0.34 3.81 6.85
C HIS A 95 -0.08 3.09 8.18
N LEU A 96 -1.09 3.09 9.06
CA LEU A 96 -1.00 2.57 10.42
C LEU A 96 -1.89 1.33 10.61
N GLY A 97 -1.45 0.40 11.44
CA GLY A 97 -2.25 -0.69 11.97
C GLY A 97 -2.93 -0.31 13.30
N GLN A 98 -3.74 -1.22 13.83
CA GLN A 98 -4.51 -1.01 15.08
C GLN A 98 -3.64 -1.03 16.35
N SER A 99 -2.45 -1.61 16.27
CA SER A 99 -1.48 -1.69 17.37
C SER A 99 -0.37 -0.65 17.30
N ASP A 100 -0.35 0.15 16.23
CA ASP A 100 0.67 1.18 16.02
C ASP A 100 0.32 2.48 16.74
N MET A 101 1.07 3.54 16.51
CA MET A 101 0.76 4.85 17.08
C MET A 101 -0.65 5.29 16.69
N HIS A 102 -1.42 5.82 17.67
CA HIS A 102 -2.78 6.29 17.40
C HIS A 102 -2.75 7.42 16.36
N PRO A 103 -3.67 7.42 15.36
CA PRO A 103 -3.67 8.42 14.29
C PRO A 103 -3.69 9.88 14.76
N ASP A 104 -4.42 10.20 15.86
CA ASP A 104 -4.44 11.58 16.41
C ASP A 104 -3.08 12.00 16.98
N ILE A 105 -2.28 11.07 17.52
CA ILE A 105 -0.91 11.36 17.96
C ILE A 105 0.02 11.47 16.74
N ALA A 106 -0.16 10.60 15.76
CA ALA A 106 0.65 10.60 14.55
C ALA A 106 0.52 11.91 13.78
N ILE A 107 -0.72 12.44 13.61
CA ILE A 107 -0.96 13.68 12.87
C ILE A 107 -0.28 14.89 13.52
N ASP A 108 -0.22 14.93 14.86
CA ASP A 108 0.47 15.99 15.60
C ASP A 108 1.98 16.03 15.31
N LEU A 109 2.57 14.87 14.99
CA LEU A 109 4.01 14.75 14.68
C LEU A 109 4.32 15.02 13.20
N ILE A 110 3.47 14.52 12.29
CA ILE A 110 3.74 14.56 10.83
C ILE A 110 3.12 15.79 10.15
N GLY A 111 2.07 16.39 10.75
CA GLY A 111 1.33 17.53 10.19
C GLY A 111 0.28 17.14 9.14
N ASP A 112 -0.59 18.09 8.81
CA ASP A 112 -1.79 17.88 7.98
C ASP A 112 -1.50 17.63 6.48
N ASN A 113 -0.26 17.86 6.04
CA ASN A 113 0.13 17.64 4.64
C ASN A 113 0.36 16.16 4.29
N VAL A 114 0.50 15.30 5.30
CA VAL A 114 0.66 13.85 5.12
C VAL A 114 -0.65 13.15 5.46
N GLU A 115 -1.17 12.37 4.52
CA GLU A 115 -2.41 11.61 4.73
C GLU A 115 -2.17 10.42 5.67
N ILE A 116 -3.17 10.10 6.51
CA ILE A 116 -3.15 8.89 7.34
C ILE A 116 -4.12 7.85 6.78
N GLY A 117 -3.60 6.65 6.49
CA GLY A 117 -4.37 5.44 6.25
C GLY A 117 -4.43 4.57 7.51
N LEU A 118 -5.52 3.83 7.70
CA LEU A 118 -5.69 2.94 8.86
C LEU A 118 -6.17 1.55 8.45
N SER A 119 -5.51 0.51 8.94
CA SER A 119 -5.93 -0.89 8.75
C SER A 119 -7.16 -1.22 9.58
N ILE A 120 -8.16 -1.88 8.95
CA ILE A 120 -9.39 -2.37 9.56
C ILE A 120 -9.58 -3.85 9.25
N THR A 121 -9.94 -4.65 10.25
CA THR A 121 -10.22 -6.08 10.12
C THR A 121 -11.65 -6.45 10.46
N ASN A 122 -12.41 -5.55 11.09
CA ASN A 122 -13.81 -5.78 11.46
C ASN A 122 -14.59 -4.46 11.62
N GLU A 123 -15.91 -4.55 11.57
CA GLU A 123 -16.83 -3.39 11.60
C GLU A 123 -16.83 -2.62 12.92
N LYS A 124 -16.45 -3.26 14.04
CA LYS A 124 -16.41 -2.60 15.36
C LYS A 124 -15.37 -1.49 15.39
N GLN A 125 -14.29 -1.65 14.62
CA GLN A 125 -13.22 -0.64 14.52
C GLN A 125 -13.65 0.64 13.79
N LEU A 126 -14.74 0.60 12.99
CA LEU A 126 -15.26 1.79 12.31
C LEU A 126 -15.70 2.90 13.27
N ALA A 127 -16.25 2.52 14.42
CA ALA A 127 -16.77 3.49 15.40
C ALA A 127 -15.68 4.33 16.07
N SER A 128 -14.43 3.87 16.03
CA SER A 128 -13.27 4.51 16.67
C SER A 128 -12.27 5.11 15.69
N ILE A 129 -12.62 5.23 14.39
CA ILE A 129 -11.73 5.83 13.40
C ILE A 129 -11.60 7.34 13.66
N PRO A 130 -10.39 7.86 13.92
CA PRO A 130 -10.16 9.29 14.07
C PRO A 130 -10.45 10.08 12.79
N LYS A 131 -10.85 11.35 12.95
CA LYS A 131 -11.21 12.23 11.81
C LYS A 131 -10.05 12.56 10.89
N CYS A 132 -8.82 12.45 11.34
CA CYS A 132 -7.61 12.67 10.55
C CYS A 132 -7.37 11.57 9.52
N VAL A 133 -7.98 10.37 9.67
CA VAL A 133 -7.83 9.24 8.74
C VAL A 133 -8.50 9.56 7.40
N LYS A 134 -7.77 9.36 6.29
CA LYS A 134 -8.23 9.69 4.93
C LYS A 134 -8.72 8.49 4.14
N TYR A 135 -8.28 7.28 4.45
CA TYR A 135 -8.75 6.03 3.85
C TYR A 135 -8.52 4.87 4.82
N ILE A 136 -9.20 3.77 4.59
CA ILE A 136 -9.01 2.53 5.35
C ILE A 136 -8.51 1.39 4.44
N GLY A 137 -7.53 0.64 4.94
CA GLY A 137 -7.09 -0.62 4.37
C GLY A 137 -7.86 -1.77 5.02
N VAL A 138 -8.64 -2.53 4.25
CA VAL A 138 -9.52 -3.58 4.78
C VAL A 138 -9.02 -4.96 4.34
N GLY A 139 -8.74 -5.83 5.30
CA GLY A 139 -8.28 -7.19 4.99
C GLY A 139 -7.69 -7.95 6.18
N PRO A 140 -7.14 -9.17 5.90
CA PRO A 140 -7.06 -9.78 4.58
C PRO A 140 -8.43 -10.24 4.07
N ILE A 141 -8.72 -10.01 2.76
CA ILE A 141 -10.01 -10.42 2.20
C ILE A 141 -10.01 -11.93 1.94
N TYR A 142 -8.93 -12.44 1.34
CA TYR A 142 -8.73 -13.85 1.03
C TYR A 142 -7.49 -14.40 1.72
N ASN A 143 -7.27 -15.71 1.67
CA ASN A 143 -6.07 -16.34 2.21
C ASN A 143 -4.81 -15.75 1.57
N THR A 144 -3.80 -15.46 2.39
CA THR A 144 -2.54 -14.89 1.91
C THR A 144 -1.39 -15.31 2.81
N ASN A 145 -0.24 -15.56 2.21
CA ASN A 145 1.03 -15.82 2.89
C ASN A 145 2.01 -14.62 2.76
N SER A 146 1.57 -13.51 2.15
CA SER A 146 2.44 -12.35 1.89
C SER A 146 2.85 -11.59 3.14
N LYS A 147 2.13 -11.79 4.26
CA LYS A 147 2.48 -11.27 5.59
C LYS A 147 2.45 -12.41 6.59
N SER A 148 3.53 -12.59 7.37
CA SER A 148 3.62 -13.62 8.43
C SER A 148 2.65 -13.38 9.59
N ASP A 149 2.19 -12.13 9.75
CA ASP A 149 1.27 -11.63 10.78
C ASP A 149 -0.17 -11.43 10.26
N ALA A 150 -0.52 -12.02 9.10
CA ALA A 150 -1.86 -11.90 8.54
C ALA A 150 -2.91 -12.61 9.42
N SER A 151 -3.99 -11.90 9.73
CA SER A 151 -5.16 -12.47 10.40
C SER A 151 -5.91 -13.44 9.47
N ASN A 152 -6.89 -14.17 10.00
CA ASN A 152 -7.79 -14.96 9.19
C ASN A 152 -8.56 -14.08 8.18
N PRO A 153 -8.82 -14.56 6.96
CA PRO A 153 -9.53 -13.79 5.94
C PRO A 153 -10.94 -13.43 6.41
N ILE A 154 -11.33 -12.18 6.14
CA ILE A 154 -12.66 -11.67 6.52
C ILE A 154 -13.74 -11.96 5.48
N GLY A 155 -13.35 -12.17 4.22
CA GLY A 155 -14.24 -12.46 3.10
C GLY A 155 -15.00 -11.25 2.55
N GLU A 156 -15.55 -11.39 1.35
CA GLU A 156 -16.28 -10.34 0.62
C GLU A 156 -17.52 -9.84 1.36
N LYS A 157 -18.22 -10.72 2.08
CA LYS A 157 -19.44 -10.33 2.83
C LYS A 157 -19.11 -9.26 3.88
N ARG A 158 -18.08 -9.47 4.70
CA ARG A 158 -17.66 -8.47 5.69
C ARG A 158 -17.10 -7.21 5.05
N LEU A 159 -16.35 -7.36 3.95
CA LEU A 159 -15.89 -6.20 3.19
C LEU A 159 -17.06 -5.32 2.77
N LYS A 160 -18.12 -5.91 2.19
CA LYS A 160 -19.35 -5.20 1.82
C LYS A 160 -20.02 -4.50 3.00
N ASP A 161 -20.12 -5.18 4.15
CA ASP A 161 -20.71 -4.62 5.37
C ASP A 161 -19.89 -3.40 5.88
N ILE A 162 -18.54 -3.44 5.75
CA ILE A 162 -17.67 -2.31 6.09
C ILE A 162 -17.88 -1.15 5.10
N ILE A 163 -17.90 -1.42 3.78
CA ILE A 163 -18.08 -0.41 2.75
C ILE A 163 -19.38 0.38 2.95
N ILE A 164 -20.48 -0.31 3.24
CA ILE A 164 -21.80 0.33 3.43
C ILE A 164 -21.83 1.23 4.68
N LYS A 165 -21.01 0.93 5.68
CA LYS A 165 -21.01 1.63 6.98
C LYS A 165 -19.98 2.78 7.07
N THR A 166 -19.16 3.00 6.05
CA THR A 166 -18.15 4.05 6.05
C THR A 166 -18.31 4.99 4.86
N ASN A 167 -17.93 6.26 5.06
CA ASN A 167 -17.77 7.24 3.97
C ASN A 167 -16.31 7.38 3.52
N LEU A 168 -15.38 6.66 4.17
CA LEU A 168 -13.97 6.70 3.80
C LEU A 168 -13.70 5.82 2.58
N PRO A 169 -12.75 6.19 1.72
CA PRO A 169 -12.24 5.29 0.68
C PRO A 169 -11.75 3.98 1.28
N VAL A 170 -12.16 2.86 0.68
CA VAL A 170 -11.79 1.50 1.12
C VAL A 170 -10.81 0.89 0.14
N VAL A 171 -9.63 0.52 0.62
CA VAL A 171 -8.62 -0.23 -0.13
C VAL A 171 -8.62 -1.68 0.36
N ALA A 172 -9.02 -2.63 -0.50
CA ALA A 172 -9.00 -4.04 -0.18
C ALA A 172 -7.58 -4.60 -0.25
N ILE A 173 -7.21 -5.46 0.71
CA ILE A 173 -5.88 -6.10 0.76
C ILE A 173 -5.99 -7.56 1.20
N GLY A 174 -5.01 -8.37 0.79
CA GLY A 174 -4.83 -9.76 1.21
C GLY A 174 -5.47 -10.76 0.27
N GLY A 175 -4.63 -11.56 -0.40
CA GLY A 175 -5.02 -12.58 -1.37
C GLY A 175 -5.68 -12.03 -2.64
N ILE A 176 -5.40 -10.75 -2.98
CA ILE A 176 -5.91 -10.14 -4.21
C ILE A 176 -5.19 -10.75 -5.40
N ALA A 177 -5.95 -11.25 -6.37
CA ALA A 177 -5.49 -11.88 -7.60
C ALA A 177 -6.30 -11.37 -8.80
N LEU A 178 -5.81 -11.57 -10.02
CA LEU A 178 -6.44 -11.03 -11.24
C LEU A 178 -7.91 -11.47 -11.41
N ASP A 179 -8.26 -12.64 -10.93
CA ASP A 179 -9.60 -13.25 -11.03
C ASP A 179 -10.60 -12.72 -10.02
N ASN A 180 -10.17 -12.01 -8.96
CA ASN A 180 -11.06 -11.49 -7.92
C ASN A 180 -11.16 -9.96 -7.87
N ILE A 181 -10.34 -9.22 -8.64
CA ILE A 181 -10.32 -7.75 -8.66
C ILE A 181 -11.66 -7.17 -9.10
N GLU A 182 -12.25 -7.69 -10.17
CA GLU A 182 -13.53 -7.22 -10.72
C GLU A 182 -14.64 -7.29 -9.66
N ASN A 183 -14.73 -8.41 -8.95
CA ASN A 183 -15.71 -8.58 -7.87
C ASN A 183 -15.51 -7.54 -6.75
N LEU A 184 -14.28 -7.24 -6.38
CA LEU A 184 -13.98 -6.25 -5.34
C LEU A 184 -14.44 -4.85 -5.76
N PHE A 185 -14.17 -4.42 -7.00
CA PHE A 185 -14.66 -3.13 -7.50
C PHE A 185 -16.19 -3.10 -7.61
N ALA A 186 -16.83 -4.20 -7.99
CA ALA A 186 -18.30 -4.33 -8.00
C ALA A 186 -18.90 -4.22 -6.59
N LEU A 187 -18.17 -4.57 -5.53
CA LEU A 187 -18.57 -4.36 -4.14
C LEU A 187 -18.44 -2.90 -3.69
N GLY A 188 -17.70 -2.05 -4.42
CA GLY A 188 -17.54 -0.63 -4.14
C GLY A 188 -16.22 -0.25 -3.47
N VAL A 189 -15.15 -1.08 -3.58
CA VAL A 189 -13.81 -0.65 -3.11
C VAL A 189 -13.30 0.53 -3.92
N SER A 190 -12.52 1.39 -3.28
CA SER A 190 -11.84 2.52 -3.91
C SER A 190 -10.49 2.13 -4.51
N GLY A 191 -9.99 0.93 -4.21
CA GLY A 191 -8.74 0.41 -4.72
C GLY A 191 -8.38 -0.95 -4.14
N VAL A 192 -7.34 -1.54 -4.69
CA VAL A 192 -6.78 -2.83 -4.26
C VAL A 192 -5.29 -2.70 -3.97
N ALA A 193 -4.85 -3.25 -2.83
CA ALA A 193 -3.45 -3.30 -2.44
C ALA A 193 -2.89 -4.72 -2.65
N VAL A 194 -1.78 -4.79 -3.36
CA VAL A 194 -1.10 -6.04 -3.69
C VAL A 194 0.36 -6.03 -3.25
N ILE A 195 0.90 -7.20 -2.92
CA ILE A 195 2.31 -7.42 -2.59
C ILE A 195 2.91 -8.38 -3.62
N SER A 196 2.63 -9.68 -3.50
CA SER A 196 3.23 -10.74 -4.29
C SER A 196 2.80 -10.76 -5.75
N ASN A 197 1.61 -10.31 -6.09
CA ASN A 197 1.10 -10.36 -7.46
C ASN A 197 1.95 -9.57 -8.47
N ILE A 198 2.63 -8.52 -8.03
CA ILE A 198 3.51 -7.73 -8.90
C ILE A 198 4.90 -8.38 -9.00
N LEU A 199 5.40 -8.96 -7.91
CA LEU A 199 6.77 -9.50 -7.81
C LEU A 199 6.87 -11.01 -8.11
N ASN A 200 5.80 -11.63 -8.60
CA ASN A 200 5.80 -13.05 -9.01
C ASN A 200 6.76 -13.30 -10.19
N GLU A 201 6.86 -14.58 -10.63
CA GLU A 201 7.83 -15.10 -11.60
C GLU A 201 7.93 -14.34 -12.94
N ASN A 202 6.89 -13.61 -13.33
CA ASN A 202 6.88 -12.77 -14.53
C ASN A 202 7.50 -11.39 -14.29
N ASP A 203 7.70 -10.64 -15.37
CA ASP A 203 8.15 -9.25 -15.30
C ASP A 203 7.16 -8.39 -14.44
N PRO A 204 7.65 -7.63 -13.45
CA PRO A 204 6.79 -6.80 -12.60
C PRO A 204 5.92 -5.79 -13.36
N LEU A 205 6.39 -5.28 -14.50
CA LEU A 205 5.61 -4.37 -15.33
C LEU A 205 4.45 -5.12 -16.02
N GLU A 206 4.70 -6.30 -16.57
CA GLU A 206 3.65 -7.11 -17.19
C GLU A 206 2.56 -7.46 -16.17
N ASN A 207 2.95 -7.91 -14.98
CA ASN A 207 2.02 -8.20 -13.89
C ASN A 207 1.18 -6.96 -13.51
N PHE A 208 1.81 -5.80 -13.42
CA PHE A 208 1.12 -4.55 -13.11
C PHE A 208 0.16 -4.13 -14.22
N LEU A 209 0.54 -4.26 -15.48
CA LEU A 209 -0.34 -3.94 -16.63
C LEU A 209 -1.56 -4.86 -16.68
N LEU A 210 -1.40 -6.15 -16.38
CA LEU A 210 -2.51 -7.09 -16.24
C LEU A 210 -3.46 -6.67 -15.09
N LEU A 211 -2.90 -6.33 -13.93
CA LEU A 211 -3.66 -5.82 -12.79
C LEU A 211 -4.41 -4.53 -13.15
N LYS A 212 -3.74 -3.58 -13.79
CA LYS A 212 -4.32 -2.31 -14.23
C LYS A 212 -5.48 -2.53 -15.21
N LYS A 213 -5.37 -3.48 -16.14
CA LYS A 213 -6.45 -3.84 -17.07
C LYS A 213 -7.69 -4.36 -16.33
N GLN A 214 -7.54 -5.07 -15.21
CA GLN A 214 -8.69 -5.50 -14.41
C GLN A 214 -9.31 -4.35 -13.61
N ILE A 215 -8.49 -3.41 -13.13
CA ILE A 215 -8.95 -2.23 -12.36
C ILE A 215 -9.76 -1.26 -13.23
N TYR A 216 -9.32 -1.04 -14.47
CA TYR A 216 -9.89 -0.03 -15.38
C TYR A 216 -10.60 -0.68 -16.58
N LYS A 217 -11.29 -1.80 -16.33
CA LYS A 217 -12.23 -2.34 -17.34
C LYS A 217 -13.33 -1.31 -17.56
N ASP A 218 -13.39 -0.79 -18.80
CA ASP A 218 -14.50 0.01 -19.30
C ASP A 218 -15.75 -0.86 -19.48
#